data_729759dc5ba23b8671aa3df2afeee5f1
#
_entry.id   729759dc5ba23b8671aa3df2afeee5f1
#
_cell.length_a   1.000
_cell.length_b   1.000
_cell.length_c   1.000
_cell.angle_alpha   90.00
_cell.angle_beta   90.00
_cell.angle_gamma   90.00
#
_symmetry.space_group_name_H-M   'P 1'
#
loop_
_entity.id
_entity.type
_entity.pdbx_description
1 polymer ?
#
loop_
_entity_poly.entity_id
_entity_poly.type
_entity_poly.pdbx_seq_one_letter_code
_entity_poly.pdbx_strand_id
1 'polypeptide(L)'
;MERAHSGAEVELWAEDEARLGLKPVIRRVWAPVGKRPVARFKRGYKWTYLYGFVRPESGEVYWLILPTVNVELFSMALREFAKEVGAGKDKHVLLVVDQAGWHTGKEVEIPEGIHLEFLPSGSPELQPAERLWVLTNEGVANGIFEEIEEIEEALMERCVELLDQTDNIRDLTNYHWWPQAA
;
A
#
# COMPACT_ATOMS: atom_id res chain seq x y z
N MET A 1 -15.90 -12.57 -13.15
CA MET A 1 -16.68 -12.02 -12.02
C MET A 1 -17.98 -11.36 -12.48
N GLU A 2 -17.97 -10.42 -13.42
CA GLU A 2 -19.18 -9.74 -13.94
C GLU A 2 -20.31 -10.66 -14.39
N ARG A 3 -19.99 -11.82 -15.00
CA ARG A 3 -21.02 -12.79 -15.41
C ARG A 3 -21.71 -13.52 -14.26
N ALA A 4 -21.09 -13.54 -13.07
CA ALA A 4 -21.65 -14.20 -11.90
C ALA A 4 -22.49 -13.26 -11.03
N HIS A 5 -22.25 -11.94 -11.14
CA HIS A 5 -22.90 -10.89 -10.35
C HIS A 5 -23.50 -9.82 -11.28
N SER A 6 -24.39 -10.24 -12.18
CA SER A 6 -25.05 -9.36 -13.17
C SER A 6 -25.81 -8.24 -12.46
N GLY A 7 -25.29 -7.02 -12.60
CA GLY A 7 -25.88 -5.80 -12.02
C GLY A 7 -25.16 -5.27 -10.76
N ALA A 8 -24.15 -5.97 -10.24
CA ALA A 8 -23.30 -5.45 -9.17
C ALA A 8 -22.15 -4.60 -9.75
N GLU A 9 -21.75 -3.56 -9.03
CA GLU A 9 -20.55 -2.79 -9.32
C GLU A 9 -19.31 -3.65 -9.04
N VAL A 10 -18.31 -3.61 -9.93
CA VAL A 10 -17.04 -4.33 -9.72
C VAL A 10 -15.87 -3.35 -9.84
N GLU A 11 -15.07 -3.27 -8.80
CA GLU A 11 -13.84 -2.48 -8.79
C GLU A 11 -12.61 -3.40 -8.73
N LEU A 12 -11.52 -2.96 -9.35
CA LEU A 12 -10.25 -3.65 -9.33
C LEU A 12 -9.22 -2.83 -8.53
N TRP A 13 -8.74 -3.42 -7.46
CA TRP A 13 -7.77 -2.83 -6.55
C TRP A 13 -6.53 -3.71 -6.42
N ALA A 14 -5.43 -3.13 -5.98
CA ALA A 14 -4.20 -3.84 -5.60
C ALA A 14 -3.82 -3.47 -4.17
N GLU A 15 -3.20 -4.39 -3.45
CA GLU A 15 -2.75 -4.18 -2.08
C GLU A 15 -1.37 -4.80 -1.87
N ASP A 16 -0.53 -4.11 -1.08
CA ASP A 16 0.80 -4.55 -0.68
C ASP A 16 1.21 -3.87 0.64
N GLU A 17 2.26 -4.39 1.32
CA GLU A 17 2.77 -3.82 2.56
C GLU A 17 4.23 -3.41 2.48
N ALA A 18 4.51 -2.18 2.90
CA ALA A 18 5.87 -1.71 3.09
C ALA A 18 6.30 -1.76 4.56
N ARG A 19 7.46 -2.36 4.83
CA ARG A 19 8.08 -2.32 6.16
C ARG A 19 8.99 -1.11 6.29
N LEU A 20 8.71 -0.26 7.27
CA LEU A 20 9.53 0.90 7.61
C LEU A 20 10.07 0.76 9.04
N GLY A 21 11.19 1.38 9.31
CA GLY A 21 11.81 1.31 10.64
C GLY A 21 12.89 2.38 10.82
N LEU A 22 13.51 2.39 11.98
CA LEU A 22 14.56 3.37 12.33
C LEU A 22 15.82 3.29 11.46
N LYS A 23 15.87 2.36 10.50
CA LYS A 23 16.88 2.38 9.43
C LYS A 23 16.46 3.42 8.40
N PRO A 24 17.29 4.46 8.16
CA PRO A 24 16.90 5.58 7.32
C PRO A 24 16.67 5.18 5.86
N VAL A 25 15.64 5.73 5.26
CA VAL A 25 15.42 5.74 3.82
C VAL A 25 16.34 6.82 3.22
N ILE A 26 17.40 6.41 2.52
CA ILE A 26 18.39 7.33 1.97
C ILE A 26 18.02 7.72 0.55
N ARG A 27 17.89 9.01 0.30
CA ARG A 27 17.71 9.62 -1.03
C ARG A 27 18.89 10.47 -1.40
N ARG A 28 19.15 10.61 -2.72
CA ARG A 28 20.14 11.54 -3.25
C ARG A 28 19.67 12.97 -3.02
N VAL A 29 20.59 13.83 -2.58
CA VAL A 29 20.35 15.26 -2.39
C VAL A 29 21.34 16.06 -3.21
N TRP A 30 20.95 17.26 -3.62
CA TRP A 30 21.84 18.23 -4.23
C TRP A 30 22.75 18.84 -3.16
N ALA A 31 24.03 18.94 -3.45
CA ALA A 31 25.00 19.57 -2.57
C ALA A 31 26.02 20.38 -3.39
N PRO A 32 26.65 21.41 -2.82
CA PRO A 32 27.75 22.10 -3.47
C PRO A 32 28.86 21.13 -3.86
N VAL A 33 29.48 21.39 -5.02
CA VAL A 33 30.58 20.58 -5.51
C VAL A 33 31.72 20.51 -4.47
N GLY A 34 32.18 19.30 -4.21
CA GLY A 34 33.22 19.02 -3.20
C GLY A 34 32.74 18.92 -1.75
N LYS A 35 31.45 19.15 -1.48
CA LYS A 35 30.86 18.97 -0.13
C LYS A 35 29.99 17.72 -0.12
N ARG A 36 30.41 16.69 0.62
CA ARG A 36 29.64 15.47 0.80
C ARG A 36 28.60 15.70 1.92
N PRO A 37 27.29 15.55 1.64
CA PRO A 37 26.27 15.60 2.68
C PRO A 37 26.51 14.48 3.69
N VAL A 38 26.37 14.80 4.97
CA VAL A 38 26.47 13.85 6.08
C VAL A 38 25.18 13.93 6.88
N ALA A 39 24.49 12.82 6.99
CA ALA A 39 23.34 12.68 7.88
C ALA A 39 23.71 11.78 9.06
N ARG A 40 23.30 12.17 10.26
CA ARG A 40 23.36 11.31 11.45
C ARG A 40 22.04 10.55 11.53
N PHE A 41 22.08 9.31 11.94
CA PHE A 41 20.88 8.51 12.19
C PHE A 41 21.09 7.58 13.38
N LYS A 42 20.03 7.27 14.07
CA LYS A 42 19.98 6.25 15.12
C LYS A 42 19.68 4.91 14.46
N ARG A 43 20.41 3.87 14.81
CA ARG A 43 20.07 2.51 14.41
C ARG A 43 19.15 1.91 15.46
N GLY A 44 17.97 1.46 15.04
CA GLY A 44 17.01 0.78 15.89
C GLY A 44 16.42 -0.44 15.19
N TYR A 45 15.86 -1.35 15.99
CA TYR A 45 15.21 -2.59 15.51
C TYR A 45 13.69 -2.56 15.71
N LYS A 46 13.11 -1.36 15.80
CA LYS A 46 11.66 -1.17 15.78
C LYS A 46 11.19 -0.98 14.34
N TRP A 47 10.04 -1.53 14.03
CA TRP A 47 9.45 -1.53 12.70
C TRP A 47 7.97 -1.21 12.79
N THR A 48 7.46 -0.59 11.77
CA THR A 48 6.04 -0.44 11.47
C THR A 48 5.76 -0.87 10.04
N TYR A 49 4.52 -1.14 9.70
CA TYR A 49 4.11 -1.57 8.37
C TYR A 49 3.03 -0.64 7.86
N LEU A 50 3.23 -0.17 6.64
CA LEU A 50 2.24 0.60 5.90
C LEU A 50 1.56 -0.34 4.91
N TYR A 51 0.27 -0.59 5.11
CA TYR A 51 -0.60 -1.28 4.17
C TYR A 51 -1.15 -0.28 3.18
N GLY A 52 -0.98 -0.53 1.90
CA GLY A 52 -1.36 0.36 0.82
C GLY A 52 -2.32 -0.31 -0.16
N PHE A 53 -3.56 0.14 -0.17
CA PHE A 53 -4.56 -0.25 -1.15
C PHE A 53 -4.64 0.83 -2.21
N VAL A 54 -4.68 0.46 -3.47
CA VAL A 54 -4.80 1.39 -4.59
C VAL A 54 -5.75 0.88 -5.65
N ARG A 55 -6.59 1.76 -6.17
CA ARG A 55 -7.36 1.57 -7.39
C ARG A 55 -6.60 2.22 -8.55
N PRO A 56 -5.83 1.46 -9.36
CA PRO A 56 -4.96 2.03 -10.38
C PRO A 56 -5.69 2.88 -11.42
N GLU A 57 -6.93 2.53 -11.74
CA GLU A 57 -7.75 3.25 -12.72
C GLU A 57 -8.06 4.69 -12.32
N SER A 58 -8.35 4.93 -11.04
CA SER A 58 -8.73 6.24 -10.51
C SER A 58 -7.60 6.94 -9.74
N GLY A 59 -6.63 6.18 -9.22
CA GLY A 59 -5.61 6.67 -8.31
C GLY A 59 -6.10 6.81 -6.86
N GLU A 60 -7.29 6.32 -6.55
CA GLU A 60 -7.79 6.25 -5.17
C GLU A 60 -6.91 5.32 -4.35
N VAL A 61 -6.67 5.71 -3.09
CA VAL A 61 -5.85 4.95 -2.15
C VAL A 61 -6.50 4.86 -0.78
N TYR A 62 -6.20 3.77 -0.08
CA TYR A 62 -6.53 3.61 1.32
C TYR A 62 -5.30 3.10 2.07
N TRP A 63 -5.07 3.62 3.29
CA TRP A 63 -3.86 3.38 4.05
C TRP A 63 -4.16 2.90 5.46
N LEU A 64 -3.35 1.95 5.93
CA LEU A 64 -3.30 1.59 7.34
C LEU A 64 -1.85 1.49 7.80
N ILE A 65 -1.55 2.02 8.99
CA ILE A 65 -0.26 1.85 9.65
C ILE A 65 -0.46 0.83 10.77
N LEU A 66 0.24 -0.29 10.70
CA LEU A 66 0.08 -1.41 11.61
C LEU A 66 1.43 -1.90 12.14
N PRO A 67 1.48 -2.46 13.38
CA PRO A 67 2.75 -2.81 14.01
C PRO A 67 3.44 -4.03 13.41
N THR A 68 2.72 -4.87 12.68
CA THR A 68 3.25 -6.11 12.09
C THR A 68 2.37 -6.60 10.94
N VAL A 69 2.84 -7.64 10.24
CA VAL A 69 2.07 -8.38 9.23
C VAL A 69 1.81 -9.79 9.73
N ASN A 70 0.56 -10.18 9.75
CA ASN A 70 0.09 -11.53 10.06
C ASN A 70 -1.34 -11.72 9.55
N VAL A 71 -1.85 -12.94 9.59
CA VAL A 71 -3.22 -13.30 9.13
C VAL A 71 -4.31 -12.48 9.83
N GLU A 72 -4.19 -12.27 11.15
CA GLU A 72 -5.17 -11.52 11.93
C GLU A 72 -5.25 -10.05 11.54
N LEU A 73 -4.09 -9.38 11.42
CA LEU A 73 -4.05 -7.97 11.02
C LEU A 73 -4.40 -7.77 9.55
N PHE A 74 -4.03 -8.71 8.68
CA PHE A 74 -4.47 -8.67 7.28
C PHE A 74 -6.00 -8.84 7.19
N SER A 75 -6.60 -9.76 7.93
CA SER A 75 -8.06 -9.92 7.99
C SER A 75 -8.76 -8.67 8.54
N MET A 76 -8.15 -8.00 9.52
CA MET A 76 -8.64 -6.72 10.04
C MET A 76 -8.52 -5.62 8.96
N ALA A 77 -7.39 -5.53 8.27
CA ALA A 77 -7.17 -4.57 7.19
C ALA A 77 -8.20 -4.73 6.07
N LEU A 78 -8.46 -5.97 5.63
CA LEU A 78 -9.49 -6.26 4.65
C LEU A 78 -10.89 -5.81 5.10
N ARG A 79 -11.21 -6.00 6.38
CA ARG A 79 -12.51 -5.62 6.95
C ARG A 79 -12.68 -4.09 6.99
N GLU A 80 -11.65 -3.36 7.41
CA GLU A 80 -11.70 -1.89 7.43
C GLU A 80 -11.72 -1.32 6.00
N PHE A 81 -10.91 -1.86 5.11
CA PHE A 81 -10.93 -1.50 3.69
C PHE A 81 -12.30 -1.76 3.05
N ALA A 82 -12.91 -2.93 3.29
CA ALA A 82 -14.22 -3.25 2.75
C ALA A 82 -15.31 -2.26 3.18
N LYS A 83 -15.25 -1.80 4.44
CA LYS A 83 -16.18 -0.76 4.96
C LYS A 83 -15.96 0.57 4.25
N GLU A 84 -14.69 0.97 4.08
CA GLU A 84 -14.33 2.25 3.46
C GLU A 84 -14.83 2.33 2.01
N VAL A 85 -14.58 1.28 1.22
CA VAL A 85 -15.01 1.25 -0.18
C VAL A 85 -16.46 0.84 -0.38
N GLY A 86 -17.17 0.43 0.69
CA GLY A 86 -18.56 -0.02 0.64
C GLY A 86 -18.74 -1.37 -0.05
N ALA A 87 -17.75 -2.26 0.03
CA ALA A 87 -17.84 -3.61 -0.53
C ALA A 87 -18.94 -4.42 0.20
N GLY A 88 -19.67 -5.24 -0.55
CA GLY A 88 -20.80 -6.03 -0.04
C GLY A 88 -21.58 -6.72 -1.16
N LYS A 89 -22.90 -6.82 -0.99
CA LYS A 89 -23.79 -7.54 -1.93
C LYS A 89 -23.87 -6.89 -3.32
N ASP A 90 -23.88 -5.57 -3.35
CA ASP A 90 -24.13 -4.79 -4.57
C ASP A 90 -22.84 -4.20 -5.15
N LYS A 91 -21.74 -4.26 -4.40
CA LYS A 91 -20.42 -3.80 -4.82
C LYS A 91 -19.36 -4.84 -4.48
N HIS A 92 -18.66 -5.31 -5.50
CA HIS A 92 -17.58 -6.28 -5.39
C HIS A 92 -16.23 -5.63 -5.68
N VAL A 93 -15.22 -6.00 -4.91
CA VAL A 93 -13.82 -5.61 -5.12
C VAL A 93 -13.01 -6.85 -5.45
N LEU A 94 -12.39 -6.86 -6.62
CA LEU A 94 -11.32 -7.80 -6.94
C LEU A 94 -10.01 -7.20 -6.46
N LEU A 95 -9.45 -7.75 -5.40
CA LEU A 95 -8.24 -7.27 -4.76
C LEU A 95 -7.04 -8.13 -5.16
N VAL A 96 -6.12 -7.54 -5.90
CA VAL A 96 -4.88 -8.18 -6.34
C VAL A 96 -3.83 -8.07 -5.24
N VAL A 97 -3.32 -9.22 -4.79
CA VAL A 97 -2.32 -9.36 -3.72
C VAL A 97 -1.18 -10.29 -4.15
N ASP A 98 -0.06 -10.22 -3.46
CA ASP A 98 1.01 -11.20 -3.66
C ASP A 98 0.71 -12.52 -2.92
N GLN A 99 1.63 -13.48 -2.99
CA GLN A 99 1.49 -14.78 -2.32
C GLN A 99 2.24 -14.81 -0.96
N ALA A 100 2.25 -13.72 -0.21
CA ALA A 100 2.79 -13.74 1.15
C ALA A 100 2.02 -14.74 2.03
N GLY A 101 2.71 -15.29 3.03
CA GLY A 101 2.12 -16.34 3.87
C GLY A 101 0.88 -15.88 4.64
N TRP A 102 0.78 -14.62 4.98
CA TRP A 102 -0.38 -14.02 5.66
C TRP A 102 -1.54 -13.74 4.70
N HIS A 103 -1.32 -13.61 3.39
CA HIS A 103 -2.37 -13.49 2.39
C HIS A 103 -2.99 -14.85 2.02
N THR A 104 -2.16 -15.91 1.99
CA THR A 104 -2.57 -17.27 1.59
C THR A 104 -3.00 -18.16 2.74
N GLY A 105 -2.94 -17.66 3.97
CA GLY A 105 -3.32 -18.38 5.18
C GLY A 105 -4.79 -18.86 5.13
N LYS A 106 -5.05 -20.10 5.49
CA LYS A 106 -6.41 -20.67 5.51
C LYS A 106 -7.36 -19.98 6.51
N GLU A 107 -6.80 -19.26 7.45
CA GLU A 107 -7.50 -18.55 8.52
C GLU A 107 -7.78 -17.08 8.16
N VAL A 108 -7.45 -16.65 6.93
CA VAL A 108 -7.76 -15.30 6.46
C VAL A 108 -9.28 -15.14 6.37
N GLU A 109 -9.81 -14.18 7.10
CA GLU A 109 -11.22 -13.79 7.06
C GLU A 109 -11.44 -12.77 5.94
N ILE A 110 -12.10 -13.20 4.87
CA ILE A 110 -12.39 -12.34 3.71
C ILE A 110 -13.81 -11.79 3.87
N PRO A 111 -13.99 -10.45 3.95
CA PRO A 111 -15.31 -9.82 4.04
C PRO A 111 -16.18 -10.06 2.81
N GLU A 112 -17.50 -9.97 2.97
CA GLU A 112 -18.45 -10.01 1.85
C GLU A 112 -18.12 -8.91 0.83
N GLY A 113 -18.11 -9.26 -0.45
CA GLY A 113 -17.79 -8.35 -1.55
C GLY A 113 -16.30 -8.22 -1.86
N ILE A 114 -15.40 -8.72 -1.01
CA ILE A 114 -13.97 -8.78 -1.33
C ILE A 114 -13.61 -10.13 -1.95
N HIS A 115 -12.81 -10.11 -3.00
CA HIS A 115 -12.31 -11.30 -3.70
C HIS A 115 -10.81 -11.15 -3.92
N LEU A 116 -10.02 -12.07 -3.38
CA LEU A 116 -8.57 -12.04 -3.55
C LEU A 116 -8.16 -12.70 -4.86
N GLU A 117 -7.30 -12.04 -5.61
CA GLU A 117 -6.63 -12.57 -6.79
C GLU A 117 -5.12 -12.53 -6.56
N PHE A 118 -4.47 -13.68 -6.70
CA PHE A 118 -3.06 -13.81 -6.36
C PHE A 118 -2.16 -13.63 -7.58
N LEU A 119 -1.22 -12.70 -7.50
CA LEU A 119 -0.15 -12.58 -8.49
C LEU A 119 0.77 -13.81 -8.49
N PRO A 120 1.45 -14.10 -9.61
CA PRO A 120 2.49 -15.12 -9.63
C PRO A 120 3.55 -14.82 -8.55
N SER A 121 4.04 -15.87 -7.89
CA SER A 121 5.05 -15.71 -6.85
C SER A 121 6.33 -15.05 -7.38
N GLY A 122 6.84 -14.06 -6.64
CA GLY A 122 8.08 -13.37 -6.98
C GLY A 122 8.00 -12.43 -8.19
N SER A 123 6.82 -11.84 -8.45
CA SER A 123 6.57 -10.92 -9.55
C SER A 123 6.17 -9.53 -9.07
N PRO A 124 7.05 -8.81 -8.32
CA PRO A 124 6.74 -7.48 -7.80
C PRO A 124 6.48 -6.45 -8.91
N GLU A 125 7.06 -6.67 -10.11
CA GLU A 125 6.82 -5.82 -11.28
C GLU A 125 5.35 -5.84 -11.76
N LEU A 126 4.57 -6.83 -11.35
CA LEU A 126 3.15 -6.95 -11.65
C LEU A 126 2.26 -6.35 -10.55
N GLN A 127 2.84 -5.91 -9.42
CA GLN A 127 2.09 -5.34 -8.30
C GLN A 127 2.02 -3.81 -8.39
N PRO A 128 0.85 -3.22 -8.73
CA PRO A 128 0.73 -1.76 -8.81
C PRO A 128 1.01 -1.05 -7.49
N ALA A 129 0.62 -1.66 -6.36
CA ALA A 129 0.82 -1.09 -5.03
C ALA A 129 2.30 -0.88 -4.68
N GLU A 130 3.23 -1.67 -5.24
CA GLU A 130 4.67 -1.47 -5.08
C GLU A 130 5.13 -0.06 -5.52
N ARG A 131 4.43 0.58 -6.45
CA ARG A 131 4.75 1.94 -6.91
C ARG A 131 4.41 3.01 -5.89
N LEU A 132 3.53 2.72 -4.95
CA LEU A 132 3.17 3.65 -3.88
C LEU A 132 4.36 3.97 -2.97
N TRP A 133 5.28 3.01 -2.80
CA TRP A 133 6.44 3.15 -1.92
C TRP A 133 7.41 4.24 -2.36
N VAL A 134 7.41 4.59 -3.64
CA VAL A 134 8.19 5.74 -4.13
C VAL A 134 7.65 7.04 -3.55
N LEU A 135 6.31 7.17 -3.45
CA LEU A 135 5.63 8.37 -2.97
C LEU A 135 5.65 8.46 -1.44
N THR A 136 5.34 7.36 -0.75
CA THR A 136 5.27 7.34 0.72
C THR A 136 6.65 7.48 1.36
N ASN A 137 7.68 6.89 0.78
CA ASN A 137 9.06 7.01 1.26
C ASN A 137 9.59 8.45 1.22
N GLU A 138 9.01 9.36 0.45
CA GLU A 138 9.38 10.77 0.44
C GLU A 138 9.12 11.45 1.79
N GLY A 139 8.07 11.05 2.50
CA GLY A 139 7.74 11.59 3.82
C GLY A 139 8.78 11.27 4.90
N VAL A 140 9.51 10.17 4.73
CA VAL A 140 10.54 9.73 5.71
C VAL A 140 11.97 9.79 5.16
N ALA A 141 12.14 10.16 3.90
CA ALA A 141 13.44 10.17 3.25
C ALA A 141 14.39 11.20 3.88
N ASN A 142 15.61 10.75 4.22
CA ASN A 142 16.64 11.54 4.90
C ASN A 142 16.19 12.13 6.24
N GLY A 143 15.05 11.70 6.79
CA GLY A 143 14.59 12.05 8.13
C GLY A 143 15.51 11.48 9.21
N ILE A 144 15.55 12.15 10.35
CA ILE A 144 16.22 11.70 11.57
C ILE A 144 15.13 11.40 12.58
N PHE A 145 14.90 10.13 12.85
CA PHE A 145 13.87 9.66 13.78
C PHE A 145 14.52 8.95 14.95
N GLU A 146 14.07 9.26 16.14
CA GLU A 146 14.56 8.63 17.37
C GLU A 146 13.68 7.47 17.82
N GLU A 147 12.37 7.60 17.60
CA GLU A 147 11.38 6.59 17.94
C GLU A 147 10.53 6.22 16.73
N ILE A 148 9.87 5.07 16.79
CA ILE A 148 9.08 4.56 15.67
C ILE A 148 7.81 5.38 15.44
N GLU A 149 7.28 5.96 16.51
CA GLU A 149 6.10 6.82 16.53
C GLU A 149 6.30 8.08 15.66
N GLU A 150 7.53 8.61 15.62
CA GLU A 150 7.88 9.77 14.75
C GLU A 150 7.82 9.38 13.26
N ILE A 151 8.19 8.13 12.93
CA ILE A 151 8.05 7.61 11.56
C ILE A 151 6.58 7.43 11.20
N GLU A 152 5.78 6.89 12.12
CA GLU A 152 4.34 6.69 11.92
C GLU A 152 3.62 8.02 11.71
N GLU A 153 3.98 9.06 12.47
CA GLU A 153 3.45 10.42 12.31
C GLU A 153 3.82 11.01 10.92
N ALA A 154 5.09 10.93 10.53
CA ALA A 154 5.55 11.40 9.23
C ALA A 154 4.89 10.63 8.05
N LEU A 155 4.67 9.32 8.21
CA LEU A 155 3.95 8.52 7.23
C LEU A 155 2.47 8.90 7.17
N MET A 156 1.83 9.10 8.32
CA MET A 156 0.43 9.52 8.40
C MET A 156 0.22 10.86 7.68
N GLU A 157 1.06 11.86 7.97
CA GLU A 157 1.02 13.16 7.29
C GLU A 157 1.18 12.98 5.78
N ARG A 158 2.16 12.17 5.35
CA ARG A 158 2.40 11.92 3.93
C ARG A 158 1.25 11.17 3.25
N CYS A 159 0.67 10.17 3.90
CA CYS A 159 -0.49 9.45 3.38
C CYS A 159 -1.71 10.38 3.22
N VAL A 160 -1.94 11.30 4.16
CA VAL A 160 -3.00 12.31 4.04
C VAL A 160 -2.77 13.23 2.83
N GLU A 161 -1.53 13.72 2.62
CA GLU A 161 -1.19 14.52 1.43
C GLU A 161 -1.43 13.76 0.11
N LEU A 162 -1.22 12.44 0.11
CA LEU A 162 -1.38 11.60 -1.06
C LEU A 162 -2.86 11.37 -1.44
N LEU A 163 -3.81 11.51 -0.51
CA LEU A 163 -5.25 11.40 -0.82
C LEU A 163 -5.69 12.39 -1.89
N ASP A 164 -5.08 13.57 -1.96
CA ASP A 164 -5.38 14.61 -2.95
C ASP A 164 -4.56 14.47 -4.26
N GLN A 165 -3.69 13.45 -4.37
CA GLN A 165 -2.78 13.27 -5.51
C GLN A 165 -3.20 12.10 -6.44
N THR A 166 -4.49 11.91 -6.62
CA THR A 166 -5.04 10.77 -7.39
C THR A 166 -4.47 10.68 -8.81
N ASP A 167 -4.31 11.81 -9.53
CA ASP A 167 -3.74 11.82 -10.87
C ASP A 167 -2.29 11.30 -10.88
N ASN A 168 -1.48 11.72 -9.92
CA ASN A 168 -0.09 11.27 -9.80
C ASN A 168 -0.01 9.77 -9.47
N ILE A 169 -0.87 9.30 -8.58
CA ILE A 169 -0.97 7.88 -8.19
C ILE A 169 -1.43 7.05 -9.38
N ARG A 170 -2.48 7.47 -10.09
CA ARG A 170 -2.97 6.81 -11.31
C ARG A 170 -1.86 6.68 -12.35
N ASP A 171 -1.14 7.76 -12.64
CA ASP A 171 -0.08 7.77 -13.65
C ASP A 171 1.07 6.81 -13.31
N LEU A 172 1.31 6.54 -12.02
CA LEU A 172 2.33 5.61 -11.56
C LEU A 172 1.85 4.16 -11.51
N THR A 173 0.59 3.91 -11.17
CA THR A 173 0.06 2.58 -10.84
C THR A 173 -0.79 1.96 -11.94
N ASN A 174 -1.39 2.77 -12.82
CA ASN A 174 -2.22 2.28 -13.91
C ASN A 174 -1.36 1.78 -15.08
N TYR A 175 -0.88 0.58 -14.97
CA TYR A 175 -0.08 -0.05 -16.03
C TYR A 175 -0.91 -0.29 -17.29
N HIS A 176 -0.29 -0.19 -18.47
CA HIS A 176 -0.95 -0.40 -19.77
C HIS A 176 -1.62 -1.79 -19.93
N TRP A 177 -1.20 -2.77 -19.15
CA TRP A 177 -1.76 -4.12 -19.11
C TRP A 177 -2.81 -4.31 -18.00
N TRP A 178 -2.97 -3.31 -17.09
CA TRP A 178 -3.97 -3.38 -16.04
C TRP A 178 -5.38 -3.36 -16.64
N PRO A 179 -6.27 -4.31 -16.26
CA PRO A 179 -7.61 -4.34 -16.79
C PRO A 179 -8.35 -3.04 -16.52
N GLN A 180 -8.99 -2.50 -17.54
CA GLN A 180 -9.91 -1.37 -17.37
C GLN A 180 -11.27 -1.94 -16.97
N ALA A 181 -11.93 -1.32 -15.99
CA ALA A 181 -13.32 -1.65 -15.68
C ALA A 181 -14.19 -1.34 -16.91
N ALA A 182 -15.09 -2.27 -17.26
CA ALA A 182 -15.96 -2.17 -18.43
C ALA A 182 -17.20 -1.30 -18.13
#